data_5973ca99ef35f2ab75545ca774df79fa
#
_entry.id   5973ca99ef35f2ab75545ca774df79fa
#
_cell.length_a   1.000
_cell.length_b   1.000
_cell.length_c   1.000
_cell.angle_alpha   90.00
_cell.angle_beta   90.00
_cell.angle_gamma   90.00
#
_symmetry.space_group_name_H-M   'P 1'
#
loop_
_entity.id
_entity.type
_entity.pdbx_description
1 polymer ?
#
loop_
_entity_poly.entity_id
_entity_poly.type
_entity_poly.pdbx_seq_one_letter_code
_entity_poly.pdbx_strand_id
1 'polypeptide(L)'
;LAKLNFWGRDVVFGLVIFCLLIPVHAIALPLYLMLAKFGLTNTFAALVIPWTISVFGIFLMRQFFKSVPDDLINAARMDGMSEFSIVWKVMLPTAIPALLAFAIFSVVAHWNDYYWPRVVITGDRDLMTPPLGLRMFKSDMDGNEYGPMMAAATVIVAPLVVAFLLAQRRFIEGITLTGMK
;
A
#
# COMPACT_ATOMS: atom_id res chain seq x y z
N LEU A 1 7.20 -11.58 -13.75
CA LEU A 1 6.48 -12.58 -12.93
C LEU A 1 5.12 -13.00 -13.51
N ALA A 2 4.42 -12.16 -14.31
CA ALA A 2 3.11 -12.46 -14.88
C ALA A 2 3.21 -13.12 -16.26
N LYS A 3 3.90 -12.50 -17.21
CA LYS A 3 3.87 -12.82 -18.64
C LYS A 3 5.20 -13.38 -19.19
N LEU A 4 6.32 -13.06 -18.55
CA LEU A 4 7.62 -13.57 -18.99
C LEU A 4 7.93 -14.89 -18.30
N ASN A 5 8.41 -15.86 -19.07
CA ASN A 5 8.90 -17.13 -18.57
C ASN A 5 10.42 -17.02 -18.35
N PHE A 6 10.86 -17.22 -17.13
CA PHE A 6 12.29 -17.29 -16.78
C PHE A 6 12.50 -18.33 -15.67
N TRP A 7 13.71 -18.82 -15.57
CA TRP A 7 14.07 -19.79 -14.54
C TRP A 7 13.91 -19.19 -13.14
N GLY A 8 13.20 -19.88 -12.25
CA GLY A 8 12.94 -19.42 -10.88
C GLY A 8 11.71 -18.51 -10.71
N ARG A 9 10.94 -18.20 -11.78
CA ARG A 9 9.72 -17.35 -11.70
C ARG A 9 8.77 -17.79 -10.60
N ASP A 10 8.49 -19.07 -10.50
CA ASP A 10 7.50 -19.60 -9.56
C ASP A 10 8.06 -19.63 -8.12
N VAL A 11 9.38 -19.82 -7.97
CA VAL A 11 10.06 -19.68 -6.67
C VAL A 11 9.99 -18.24 -6.17
N VAL A 12 10.31 -17.27 -7.03
CA VAL A 12 10.22 -15.83 -6.67
C VAL A 12 8.79 -15.46 -6.29
N PHE A 13 7.80 -15.96 -7.03
CA PHE A 13 6.40 -15.70 -6.67
C PHE A 13 5.97 -16.45 -5.39
N GLY A 14 6.46 -17.64 -5.17
CA GLY A 14 6.29 -18.36 -3.90
C GLY A 14 6.81 -17.58 -2.70
N LEU A 15 7.97 -16.92 -2.83
CA LEU A 15 8.51 -16.02 -1.80
C LEU A 15 7.60 -14.81 -1.58
N VAL A 16 7.01 -14.23 -2.63
CA VAL A 16 6.03 -13.14 -2.48
C VAL A 16 4.82 -13.62 -1.67
N ILE A 17 4.28 -14.80 -1.97
CA ILE A 17 3.16 -15.36 -1.21
C ILE A 17 3.58 -15.64 0.24
N PHE A 18 4.75 -16.22 0.45
CA PHE A 18 5.27 -16.47 1.79
C PHE A 18 5.38 -15.17 2.61
N CYS A 19 5.91 -14.11 2.03
CA CYS A 19 5.98 -12.80 2.69
C CYS A 19 4.60 -12.21 3.04
N LEU A 20 3.55 -12.48 2.24
CA LEU A 20 2.18 -12.06 2.57
C LEU A 20 1.62 -12.74 3.82
N LEU A 21 2.08 -13.96 4.13
CA LEU A 21 1.63 -14.72 5.29
C LEU A 21 2.31 -14.28 6.59
N ILE A 22 3.41 -13.53 6.49
CA ILE A 22 4.14 -13.05 7.67
C ILE A 22 3.38 -11.85 8.27
N PRO A 23 2.93 -11.93 9.53
CA PRO A 23 2.29 -10.80 10.18
C PRO A 23 3.28 -9.63 10.31
N VAL A 24 2.84 -8.42 9.96
CA VAL A 24 3.66 -7.20 10.10
C VAL A 24 4.19 -7.04 11.52
N HIS A 25 3.39 -7.39 12.53
CA HIS A 25 3.78 -7.31 13.93
C HIS A 25 4.97 -8.22 14.27
N ALA A 26 5.12 -9.36 13.60
CA ALA A 26 6.25 -10.28 13.83
C ALA A 26 7.58 -9.73 13.32
N ILE A 27 7.56 -8.92 12.28
CA ILE A 27 8.78 -8.31 11.71
C ILE A 27 9.11 -6.94 12.30
N ALA A 28 8.24 -6.39 13.14
CA ALA A 28 8.40 -5.03 13.67
C ALA A 28 9.69 -4.84 14.47
N LEU A 29 10.01 -5.76 15.37
CA LEU A 29 11.22 -5.66 16.18
C LEU A 29 12.52 -5.76 15.35
N PRO A 30 12.73 -6.77 14.49
CA PRO A 30 13.90 -6.81 13.61
C PRO A 30 14.04 -5.57 12.73
N LEU A 31 12.92 -5.07 12.19
CA LEU A 31 12.91 -3.89 11.35
C LEU A 31 13.26 -2.62 12.12
N TYR A 32 12.73 -2.45 13.33
CA TYR A 32 13.10 -1.37 14.24
C TYR A 32 14.60 -1.39 14.57
N LEU A 33 15.14 -2.54 14.94
CA LEU A 33 16.56 -2.69 15.26
C LEU A 33 17.45 -2.34 14.06
N MET A 34 17.04 -2.73 12.86
CA MET A 34 17.75 -2.37 11.64
C MET A 34 17.73 -0.84 11.42
N LEU A 35 16.59 -0.20 11.53
CA LEU A 35 16.47 1.26 11.37
C LEU A 35 17.25 2.01 12.48
N ALA A 36 17.21 1.52 13.71
CA ALA A 36 17.97 2.08 14.82
C ALA A 36 19.49 2.01 14.56
N LYS A 37 19.98 0.89 14.03
CA LYS A 37 21.38 0.71 13.65
C LYS A 37 21.84 1.71 12.60
N PHE A 38 20.95 2.10 11.68
CA PHE A 38 21.25 3.12 10.66
C PHE A 38 20.93 4.56 11.11
N GLY A 39 20.51 4.76 12.37
CA GLY A 39 20.16 6.09 12.88
C GLY A 39 18.90 6.69 12.24
N LEU A 40 17.99 5.86 11.70
CA LEU A 40 16.80 6.30 10.97
C LEU A 40 15.54 6.37 11.85
N THR A 41 15.59 5.94 13.13
CA THR A 41 14.46 6.11 14.06
C THR A 41 14.16 7.59 14.28
N ASN A 42 12.91 7.93 14.60
CA ASN A 42 12.44 9.32 14.72
C ASN A 42 12.69 10.16 13.45
N THR A 43 12.48 9.58 12.27
CA THR A 43 12.56 10.28 10.99
C THR A 43 11.39 9.90 10.09
N PHE A 44 11.08 10.73 9.08
CA PHE A 44 10.15 10.36 8.01
C PHE A 44 10.62 9.11 7.24
N ALA A 45 11.93 8.91 7.13
CA ALA A 45 12.50 7.74 6.48
C ALA A 45 12.08 6.44 7.16
N ALA A 46 11.99 6.40 8.49
CA ALA A 46 11.49 5.25 9.23
C ALA A 46 10.02 4.93 8.93
N LEU A 47 9.20 5.93 8.62
CA LEU A 47 7.80 5.76 8.25
C LEU A 47 7.63 5.27 6.81
N VAL A 48 8.52 5.67 5.90
CA VAL A 48 8.34 5.48 4.45
C VAL A 48 9.11 4.30 3.91
N ILE A 49 10.41 4.16 4.26
CA ILE A 49 11.32 3.18 3.64
C ILE A 49 10.77 1.73 3.74
N PRO A 50 10.26 1.25 4.88
CA PRO A 50 9.80 -0.13 5.00
C PRO A 50 8.65 -0.48 4.05
N TRP A 51 7.88 0.52 3.62
CA TRP A 51 6.66 0.35 2.83
C TRP A 51 6.82 0.72 1.35
N THR A 52 8.02 1.09 0.91
CA THR A 52 8.30 1.42 -0.50
C THR A 52 8.11 0.24 -1.44
N ILE A 53 8.25 -0.99 -0.94
CA ILE A 53 7.97 -2.21 -1.70
C ILE A 53 6.77 -2.89 -1.07
N SER A 54 5.63 -2.87 -1.76
CA SER A 54 4.42 -3.54 -1.31
C SER A 54 4.33 -4.95 -1.87
N VAL A 55 4.47 -5.95 -0.99
CA VAL A 55 4.28 -7.37 -1.33
C VAL A 55 2.86 -7.63 -1.85
N PHE A 56 1.85 -7.01 -1.22
CA PHE A 56 0.46 -7.05 -1.67
C PHE A 56 0.30 -6.42 -3.06
N GLY A 57 0.97 -5.29 -3.31
CA GLY A 57 0.96 -4.65 -4.62
C GLY A 57 1.54 -5.54 -5.71
N ILE A 58 2.67 -6.21 -5.44
CA ILE A 58 3.27 -7.18 -6.38
C ILE A 58 2.30 -8.33 -6.67
N PHE A 59 1.67 -8.88 -5.64
CA PHE A 59 0.68 -9.96 -5.79
C PHE A 59 -0.51 -9.50 -6.64
N LEU A 60 -1.14 -8.38 -6.29
CA LEU A 60 -2.33 -7.85 -6.96
C LEU A 60 -2.04 -7.55 -8.44
N MET A 61 -0.96 -6.84 -8.72
CA MET A 61 -0.57 -6.50 -10.09
C MET A 61 -0.24 -7.74 -10.92
N ARG A 62 0.41 -8.74 -10.32
CA ARG A 62 0.64 -10.01 -11.02
C ARG A 62 -0.67 -10.70 -11.40
N GLN A 63 -1.64 -10.78 -10.47
CA GLN A 63 -2.94 -11.39 -10.77
C GLN A 63 -3.65 -10.67 -11.90
N PHE A 64 -3.65 -9.33 -11.87
CA PHE A 64 -4.24 -8.55 -12.94
C PHE A 64 -3.52 -8.76 -14.27
N PHE A 65 -2.19 -8.66 -14.32
CA PHE A 65 -1.44 -8.85 -15.55
C PHE A 65 -1.59 -10.25 -16.14
N LYS A 66 -1.87 -11.26 -15.34
CA LYS A 66 -2.20 -12.60 -15.85
C LYS A 66 -3.50 -12.63 -16.65
N SER A 67 -4.47 -11.78 -16.33
CA SER A 67 -5.75 -11.70 -17.04
C SER A 67 -5.66 -10.94 -18.37
N VAL A 68 -4.60 -10.17 -18.62
CA VAL A 68 -4.38 -9.49 -19.90
C VAL A 68 -4.20 -10.54 -21.00
N PRO A 69 -4.92 -10.46 -22.14
CA PRO A 69 -4.75 -11.41 -23.25
C PRO A 69 -3.33 -11.42 -23.80
N ASP A 70 -2.80 -12.61 -24.05
CA ASP A 70 -1.45 -12.76 -24.62
C ASP A 70 -1.37 -12.22 -26.05
N ASP A 71 -2.47 -12.25 -26.80
CA ASP A 71 -2.56 -11.71 -28.15
C ASP A 71 -2.25 -10.22 -28.19
N LEU A 72 -2.68 -9.45 -27.20
CA LEU A 72 -2.37 -8.03 -27.08
C LEU A 72 -0.86 -7.79 -26.92
N ILE A 73 -0.20 -8.63 -26.14
CA ILE A 73 1.24 -8.55 -25.90
C ILE A 73 2.00 -8.98 -27.15
N ASN A 74 1.54 -10.06 -27.82
CA ASN A 74 2.16 -10.58 -29.02
C ASN A 74 2.01 -9.60 -30.19
N ALA A 75 0.86 -8.93 -30.35
CA ALA A 75 0.69 -7.87 -31.32
C ALA A 75 1.70 -6.73 -31.10
N ALA A 76 1.85 -6.26 -29.86
CA ALA A 76 2.84 -5.23 -29.56
C ALA A 76 4.29 -5.67 -29.85
N ARG A 77 4.62 -6.95 -29.65
CA ARG A 77 5.92 -7.52 -30.05
C ARG A 77 6.10 -7.54 -31.57
N MET A 78 5.05 -7.89 -32.32
CA MET A 78 5.07 -7.83 -33.78
C MET A 78 5.25 -6.42 -34.31
N ASP A 79 4.74 -5.41 -33.60
CA ASP A 79 4.96 -3.97 -33.87
C ASP A 79 6.40 -3.52 -33.48
N GLY A 80 7.27 -4.42 -33.04
CA GLY A 80 8.66 -4.12 -32.69
C GLY A 80 8.84 -3.45 -31.34
N MET A 81 7.85 -3.47 -30.45
CA MET A 81 7.98 -2.86 -29.13
C MET A 81 8.88 -3.71 -28.20
N SER A 82 9.77 -3.05 -27.47
CA SER A 82 10.55 -3.69 -26.42
C SER A 82 9.65 -4.11 -25.24
N GLU A 83 10.05 -5.16 -24.49
CA GLU A 83 9.30 -5.65 -23.32
C GLU A 83 9.02 -4.53 -22.31
N PHE A 84 9.97 -3.64 -22.07
CA PHE A 84 9.79 -2.47 -21.20
C PHE A 84 8.72 -1.51 -21.74
N SER A 85 8.75 -1.24 -23.06
CA SER A 85 7.74 -0.40 -23.72
C SER A 85 6.34 -1.03 -23.65
N ILE A 86 6.24 -2.36 -23.78
CA ILE A 86 4.98 -3.10 -23.62
C ILE A 86 4.40 -2.92 -22.20
N VAL A 87 5.25 -3.01 -21.18
CA VAL A 87 4.79 -2.77 -19.80
C VAL A 87 4.20 -1.38 -19.65
N TRP A 88 4.90 -0.34 -20.10
CA TRP A 88 4.48 1.04 -19.88
C TRP A 88 3.34 1.50 -20.79
N LYS A 89 3.32 1.09 -22.04
CA LYS A 89 2.39 1.61 -23.07
C LYS A 89 1.17 0.71 -23.28
N VAL A 90 1.26 -0.58 -22.91
CA VAL A 90 0.18 -1.54 -23.12
C VAL A 90 -0.35 -2.06 -21.79
N MET A 91 0.50 -2.68 -20.96
CA MET A 91 0.04 -3.37 -19.76
C MET A 91 -0.38 -2.43 -18.63
N LEU A 92 0.39 -1.36 -18.34
CA LEU A 92 0.05 -0.42 -17.27
C LEU A 92 -1.24 0.36 -17.54
N PRO A 93 -1.49 0.88 -18.76
CA PRO A 93 -2.77 1.53 -19.07
C PRO A 93 -3.97 0.60 -18.88
N THR A 94 -3.87 -0.66 -19.26
CA THR A 94 -4.96 -1.64 -19.03
C THR A 94 -5.14 -1.96 -17.54
N ALA A 95 -4.09 -1.79 -16.74
CA ALA A 95 -4.09 -2.08 -15.30
C ALA A 95 -4.53 -0.89 -14.43
N ILE A 96 -4.93 0.24 -15.00
CA ILE A 96 -5.39 1.42 -14.23
C ILE A 96 -6.43 1.06 -13.16
N PRO A 97 -7.46 0.23 -13.42
CA PRO A 97 -8.43 -0.14 -12.38
C PRO A 97 -7.78 -0.87 -11.19
N ALA A 98 -6.85 -1.78 -11.45
CA ALA A 98 -6.13 -2.49 -10.40
C ALA A 98 -5.17 -1.58 -9.63
N LEU A 99 -4.52 -0.65 -10.32
CA LEU A 99 -3.66 0.37 -9.71
C LEU A 99 -4.46 1.31 -8.80
N LEU A 100 -5.65 1.74 -9.23
CA LEU A 100 -6.54 2.56 -8.41
C LEU A 100 -7.03 1.79 -7.17
N ALA A 101 -7.41 0.52 -7.33
CA ALA A 101 -7.77 -0.32 -6.20
C ALA A 101 -6.60 -0.45 -5.21
N PHE A 102 -5.39 -0.75 -5.70
CA PHE A 102 -4.19 -0.82 -4.86
C PHE A 102 -3.91 0.51 -4.16
N ALA A 103 -4.01 1.64 -4.87
CA ALA A 103 -3.78 2.96 -4.30
C ALA A 103 -4.75 3.26 -3.16
N ILE A 104 -6.04 2.96 -3.32
CA ILE A 104 -7.04 3.14 -2.27
C ILE A 104 -6.71 2.27 -1.04
N PHE A 105 -6.44 0.98 -1.23
CA PHE A 105 -6.06 0.10 -0.12
C PHE A 105 -4.78 0.59 0.59
N SER A 106 -3.78 1.00 -0.18
CA SER A 106 -2.52 1.51 0.36
C SER A 106 -2.72 2.80 1.17
N VAL A 107 -3.47 3.75 0.62
CA VAL A 107 -3.77 5.02 1.32
C VAL A 107 -4.54 4.74 2.62
N VAL A 108 -5.59 3.93 2.56
CA VAL A 108 -6.39 3.62 3.76
C VAL A 108 -5.56 2.89 4.81
N ALA A 109 -4.75 1.91 4.41
CA ALA A 109 -3.90 1.15 5.33
C ALA A 109 -2.86 2.05 6.03
N HIS A 110 -2.14 2.88 5.28
CA HIS A 110 -1.10 3.73 5.85
C HIS A 110 -1.65 4.96 6.59
N TRP A 111 -2.78 5.50 6.12
CA TRP A 111 -3.45 6.61 6.82
C TRP A 111 -3.94 6.21 8.21
N ASN A 112 -4.46 4.99 8.35
CA ASN A 112 -4.97 4.48 9.62
C ASN A 112 -3.91 3.76 10.46
N ASP A 113 -2.67 3.66 9.98
CA ASP A 113 -1.61 2.96 10.71
C ASP A 113 -1.24 3.74 11.97
N TYR A 114 -1.45 3.09 13.09
CA TYR A 114 -1.06 3.55 14.41
C TYR A 114 0.16 2.78 14.92
N TYR A 115 0.23 1.50 14.57
CA TYR A 115 1.19 0.58 15.19
C TYR A 115 2.63 0.89 14.81
N TRP A 116 2.93 0.96 13.52
CA TRP A 116 4.30 1.21 13.06
C TRP A 116 4.82 2.60 13.44
N PRO A 117 4.07 3.69 13.23
CA PRO A 117 4.46 5.01 13.74
C PRO A 117 4.73 5.00 15.25
N ARG A 118 3.94 4.26 16.03
CA ARG A 118 4.13 4.15 17.49
C ARG A 118 5.44 3.46 17.87
N VAL A 119 5.91 2.53 17.04
CA VAL A 119 7.18 1.80 17.26
C VAL A 119 8.38 2.68 16.94
N VAL A 120 8.34 3.44 15.83
CA VAL A 120 9.52 4.13 15.29
C VAL A 120 9.61 5.61 15.67
N ILE A 121 8.49 6.25 16.07
CA ILE A 121 8.44 7.65 16.52
C ILE A 121 8.24 7.67 18.03
N THR A 122 9.31 7.91 18.76
CA THR A 122 9.31 7.79 20.24
C THR A 122 9.36 9.11 20.99
N GLY A 123 9.63 10.24 20.33
CA GLY A 123 9.83 11.51 21.06
C GLY A 123 9.42 12.78 20.33
N ASP A 124 9.38 12.77 19.01
CA ASP A 124 9.13 13.97 18.22
C ASP A 124 7.63 14.13 17.92
N ARG A 125 7.03 15.23 18.41
CA ARG A 125 5.61 15.53 18.18
C ARG A 125 5.32 15.90 16.73
N ASP A 126 6.27 16.51 16.05
CA ASP A 126 6.12 16.99 14.68
C ASP A 126 6.10 15.84 13.66
N LEU A 127 6.60 14.66 14.07
CA LEU A 127 6.58 13.44 13.25
C LEU A 127 5.38 12.53 13.54
N MET A 128 4.50 12.90 14.48
CA MET A 128 3.34 12.06 14.80
C MET A 128 2.37 12.02 13.64
N THR A 129 2.03 10.79 13.22
CA THR A 129 0.92 10.59 12.28
C THR A 129 -0.41 10.95 12.96
N PRO A 130 -1.46 11.31 12.19
CA PRO A 130 -2.75 11.68 12.77
C PRO A 130 -3.32 10.67 13.77
N PRO A 131 -3.34 9.34 13.50
CA PRO A 131 -3.79 8.37 14.49
C PRO A 131 -2.90 8.31 15.74
N LEU A 132 -1.58 8.48 15.59
CA LEU A 132 -0.67 8.50 16.72
C LEU A 132 -0.90 9.74 17.59
N GLY A 133 -1.23 10.88 17.00
CA GLY A 133 -1.52 12.13 17.69
C GLY A 133 -2.76 12.08 18.61
N LEU A 134 -3.71 11.15 18.35
CA LEU A 134 -4.87 10.95 19.25
C LEU A 134 -4.47 10.59 20.69
N ARG A 135 -3.26 10.07 20.89
CA ARG A 135 -2.75 9.81 22.24
C ARG A 135 -2.59 11.05 23.09
N MET A 136 -2.45 12.22 22.49
CA MET A 136 -2.31 13.49 23.22
C MET A 136 -3.57 13.83 24.04
N PHE A 137 -4.73 13.24 23.68
CA PHE A 137 -5.99 13.40 24.40
C PHE A 137 -6.24 12.33 25.47
N LYS A 138 -5.27 11.39 25.65
CA LYS A 138 -5.28 10.43 26.75
C LYS A 138 -4.42 10.95 27.88
N SER A 139 -5.03 11.21 29.04
CA SER A 139 -4.32 11.50 30.27
C SER A 139 -4.41 10.31 31.21
N ASP A 140 -3.27 9.88 31.75
CA ASP A 140 -3.23 8.78 32.71
C ASP A 140 -3.60 9.27 34.13
N MET A 141 -3.63 10.60 34.39
CA MET A 141 -3.90 11.19 35.71
C MET A 141 -5.27 11.85 35.83
N ASP A 142 -5.74 12.54 34.77
CA ASP A 142 -6.95 13.38 34.83
C ASP A 142 -8.17 12.77 34.11
N GLY A 143 -8.03 11.52 33.64
CA GLY A 143 -9.05 10.89 32.81
C GLY A 143 -8.92 11.24 31.32
N ASN A 144 -9.68 10.55 30.48
CA ASN A 144 -9.63 10.77 29.03
C ASN A 144 -10.49 11.95 28.64
N GLU A 145 -9.95 12.86 27.85
CA GLU A 145 -10.72 13.93 27.20
C GLU A 145 -11.47 13.42 25.97
N TYR A 146 -12.59 12.72 26.20
CA TYR A 146 -13.35 12.07 25.13
C TYR A 146 -13.91 13.05 24.10
N GLY A 147 -14.33 14.26 24.52
CA GLY A 147 -14.85 15.27 23.61
C GLY A 147 -13.83 15.70 22.56
N PRO A 148 -12.67 16.28 22.95
CA PRO A 148 -11.60 16.62 22.02
C PRO A 148 -11.07 15.42 21.23
N MET A 149 -10.97 14.24 21.85
CA MET A 149 -10.50 13.02 21.18
C MET A 149 -11.45 12.61 20.04
N MET A 150 -12.77 12.64 20.26
CA MET A 150 -13.76 12.32 19.21
C MET A 150 -13.77 13.38 18.10
N ALA A 151 -13.64 14.65 18.46
CA ALA A 151 -13.51 15.72 17.46
C ALA A 151 -12.26 15.53 16.57
N ALA A 152 -11.11 15.26 17.19
CA ALA A 152 -9.88 14.97 16.46
C ALA A 152 -10.00 13.71 15.58
N ALA A 153 -10.60 12.62 16.09
CA ALA A 153 -10.86 11.43 15.31
C ALA A 153 -11.75 11.70 14.08
N THR A 154 -12.78 12.53 14.24
CA THR A 154 -13.65 12.95 13.13
C THR A 154 -12.86 13.70 12.06
N VAL A 155 -12.01 14.64 12.45
CA VAL A 155 -11.14 15.39 11.53
C VAL A 155 -10.16 14.45 10.80
N ILE A 156 -9.61 13.46 11.49
CA ILE A 156 -8.69 12.47 10.88
C ILE A 156 -9.39 11.58 9.86
N VAL A 157 -10.63 11.18 10.13
CA VAL A 157 -11.39 10.27 9.23
C VAL A 157 -12.00 11.04 8.05
N ALA A 158 -12.34 12.32 8.22
CA ALA A 158 -13.02 13.12 7.21
C ALA A 158 -12.35 13.11 5.82
N PRO A 159 -11.02 13.26 5.65
CA PRO A 159 -10.37 13.20 4.34
C PRO A 159 -10.56 11.86 3.63
N LEU A 160 -10.52 10.74 4.37
CA LEU A 160 -10.76 9.41 3.79
C LEU A 160 -12.19 9.24 3.30
N VAL A 161 -13.16 9.72 4.09
CA VAL A 161 -14.59 9.67 3.70
C VAL A 161 -14.81 10.52 2.46
N VAL A 162 -14.28 11.73 2.41
CA VAL A 162 -14.38 12.61 1.23
C VAL A 162 -13.71 11.96 0.02
N ALA A 163 -12.50 11.44 0.16
CA ALA A 163 -11.78 10.77 -0.92
C ALA A 163 -12.57 9.55 -1.44
N PHE A 164 -13.17 8.75 -0.55
CA PHE A 164 -14.00 7.62 -0.91
C PHE A 164 -15.26 8.06 -1.68
N LEU A 165 -15.97 9.07 -1.19
CA LEU A 165 -17.18 9.58 -1.85
C LEU A 165 -16.90 10.11 -3.27
N LEU A 166 -15.72 10.71 -3.48
CA LEU A 166 -15.30 11.18 -4.80
C LEU A 166 -14.86 10.04 -5.72
N ALA A 167 -14.19 9.01 -5.17
CA ALA A 167 -13.61 7.92 -5.94
C ALA A 167 -14.62 6.77 -6.23
N GLN A 168 -15.67 6.60 -5.44
CA GLN A 168 -16.58 5.44 -5.48
C GLN A 168 -17.17 5.16 -6.85
N ARG A 169 -17.54 6.21 -7.62
CA ARG A 169 -18.12 6.03 -8.98
C ARG A 169 -17.13 5.39 -9.95
N ARG A 170 -15.89 5.86 -9.97
CA ARG A 170 -14.84 5.28 -10.84
C ARG A 170 -14.46 3.87 -10.43
N PHE A 171 -14.60 3.55 -9.14
CA PHE A 171 -14.35 2.21 -8.62
C PHE A 171 -15.40 1.20 -9.10
N ILE A 172 -16.67 1.59 -9.08
CA ILE A 172 -17.77 0.75 -9.54
C ILE A 172 -17.68 0.51 -11.06
N GLU A 173 -17.39 1.55 -11.85
CA GLU A 173 -17.19 1.44 -13.29
C GLU A 173 -16.03 0.51 -13.66
N GLY A 174 -14.92 0.56 -12.92
CA GLY A 174 -13.76 -0.32 -13.14
C GLY A 174 -14.04 -1.80 -12.87
N ILE A 175 -14.88 -2.11 -11.87
CA ILE A 175 -15.24 -3.51 -11.53
C ILE A 175 -16.26 -4.07 -12.51
N THR A 176 -17.23 -3.26 -12.94
CA THR A 176 -18.29 -3.72 -13.86
C THR A 176 -17.77 -4.03 -15.26
N LEU A 177 -16.75 -3.33 -15.75
CA LEU A 177 -16.12 -3.62 -17.04
C LEU A 177 -15.36 -4.96 -17.06
N THR A 178 -14.95 -5.47 -15.90
CA THR A 178 -14.26 -6.76 -15.78
C THR A 178 -15.24 -7.95 -15.65
N GLY A 179 -16.49 -7.70 -15.34
CA GLY A 179 -17.52 -8.71 -15.08
C GLY A 179 -18.43 -9.07 -16.28
N MET A 180 -18.27 -8.39 -17.41
CA MET A 180 -19.00 -8.73 -18.63
C MET A 180 -18.15 -9.57 -19.58
N LYS A 181 -18.12 -10.86 -19.35
CA LYS A 181 -17.80 -11.90 -20.31
C LYS A 181 -18.89 -12.94 -20.29
#